data_aa9fc36975be5a207767bca6f5ed0169
#
_entry.id   aa9fc36975be5a207767bca6f5ed0169
#
_cell.length_a   1.000
_cell.length_b   1.000
_cell.length_c   1.000
_cell.angle_alpha   90.00
_cell.angle_beta   90.00
_cell.angle_gamma   90.00
#
_symmetry.space_group_name_H-M   'P 1'
#
loop_
_entity.id
_entity.type
_entity.pdbx_description
1 polymer ?
#
loop_
_entity_poly.entity_id
_entity_poly.type
_entity_poly.pdbx_seq_one_letter_code
_entity_poly.pdbx_strand_id
1 'polypeptide(L)'
;RDLLSGIIMMTALYTVNLRIAGRANLPIYNMTTLFDNALVKKVFSGALAPFANTIIILIITLIMKFLLDWYMNTKSGYLLRAVGDNETIVTSMGVDKGVIKIIGLAIANGLVTLSGCIFAQQQRYFDISMGTGTMVIGLASVIIGISLLKKVTFIRVTTSVVIGSIVYKACVAIAIRLGMPSSDLKLITAVLFLVILVLGMDRKKRKKVA
;
A
#
# COMPACT_ATOMS: atom_id res chain seq x y z
N ARG A 1 -9.74 -4.78 19.14
CA ARG A 1 -8.68 -5.70 19.59
C ARG A 1 -7.60 -5.91 18.51
N ASP A 2 -7.98 -6.07 17.26
CA ASP A 2 -7.05 -6.38 16.15
C ASP A 2 -6.04 -5.23 15.90
N LEU A 3 -6.50 -3.98 15.96
CA LEU A 3 -5.64 -2.79 15.82
C LEU A 3 -4.59 -2.70 16.94
N LEU A 4 -5.00 -2.96 18.20
CA LEU A 4 -4.10 -2.93 19.36
C LEU A 4 -3.02 -4.00 19.24
N SER A 5 -3.40 -5.21 18.83
CA SER A 5 -2.46 -6.30 18.56
C SER A 5 -1.44 -5.93 17.49
N GLY A 6 -1.87 -5.24 16.44
CA GLY A 6 -0.98 -4.73 15.39
C GLY A 6 0.05 -3.72 15.91
N ILE A 7 -0.36 -2.80 16.78
CA ILE A 7 0.55 -1.80 17.38
C ILE A 7 1.59 -2.49 18.28
N ILE A 8 1.16 -3.44 19.11
CA ILE A 8 2.08 -4.21 19.96
C ILE A 8 3.09 -4.97 19.12
N MET A 9 2.63 -5.62 18.05
CA MET A 9 3.50 -6.37 17.14
C MET A 9 4.49 -5.46 16.40
N MET A 10 4.07 -4.27 15.99
CA MET A 10 4.95 -3.27 15.37
C MET A 10 6.09 -2.84 16.30
N THR A 11 5.81 -2.61 17.57
CA THR A 11 6.84 -2.23 18.56
C THR A 11 7.79 -3.38 18.88
N ALA A 12 7.28 -4.60 18.99
CA ALA A 12 8.10 -5.79 19.21
C ALA A 12 9.02 -6.07 18.00
N LEU A 13 8.50 -6.03 16.80
CA LEU A 13 9.27 -6.26 15.57
C LEU A 13 10.32 -5.18 15.30
N TYR A 14 10.13 -3.95 15.79
CA TYR A 14 11.14 -2.91 15.69
C TYR A 14 12.47 -3.35 16.29
N THR A 15 12.45 -3.89 17.50
CA THR A 15 13.66 -4.36 18.18
C THR A 15 14.30 -5.57 17.50
N VAL A 16 13.47 -6.50 17.00
CA VAL A 16 13.93 -7.66 16.25
C VAL A 16 14.64 -7.22 14.95
N ASN A 17 14.00 -6.33 14.20
CA ASN A 17 14.57 -5.79 12.96
C ASN A 17 15.88 -5.04 13.22
N LEU A 18 15.96 -4.25 14.31
CA LEU A 18 17.19 -3.55 14.68
C LEU A 18 18.33 -4.51 14.99
N ARG A 19 18.05 -5.62 15.67
CA ARG A 19 19.07 -6.65 15.96
C ARG A 19 19.54 -7.36 14.71
N ILE A 20 18.64 -7.67 13.76
CA ILE A 20 18.98 -8.31 12.50
C ILE A 20 19.80 -7.36 11.61
N ALA A 21 19.40 -6.10 11.49
CA ALA A 21 20.06 -5.10 10.67
C ALA A 21 21.40 -4.60 11.28
N GLY A 22 21.58 -4.75 12.60
CA GLY A 22 22.76 -4.27 13.34
C GLY A 22 22.83 -2.76 13.55
N ARG A 23 22.09 -1.99 12.75
CA ARG A 23 22.00 -0.52 12.83
C ARG A 23 20.66 -0.02 12.29
N ALA A 24 20.23 1.17 12.73
CA ALA A 24 18.95 1.74 12.32
C ALA A 24 18.91 2.13 10.83
N ASN A 25 20.03 2.58 10.29
CA ASN A 25 20.18 2.93 8.88
C ASN A 25 21.28 2.09 8.25
N LEU A 26 20.94 1.34 7.19
CA LEU A 26 21.85 0.46 6.47
C LEU A 26 21.98 0.91 5.01
N PRO A 27 23.12 1.49 4.58
CA PRO A 27 23.35 1.84 3.19
C PRO A 27 23.58 0.58 2.33
N ILE A 28 22.99 0.55 1.13
CA ILE A 28 23.03 -0.58 0.18
C ILE A 28 23.77 -0.17 -1.10
N TYR A 29 24.69 0.80 -1.04
CA TYR A 29 25.34 1.38 -2.22
C TYR A 29 26.23 0.37 -2.98
N ASN A 30 26.85 -0.57 -2.26
CA ASN A 30 27.80 -1.53 -2.82
C ASN A 30 27.18 -2.85 -3.29
N MET A 31 25.84 -2.98 -3.22
CA MET A 31 25.14 -4.19 -3.64
C MET A 31 24.46 -4.01 -4.99
N THR A 32 24.50 -5.04 -5.83
CA THR A 32 23.72 -5.08 -7.05
C THR A 32 22.24 -5.16 -6.72
N THR A 33 21.47 -4.19 -7.19
CA THR A 33 20.02 -4.15 -6.97
C THR A 33 19.29 -4.69 -8.19
N LEU A 34 17.99 -4.95 -8.06
CA LEU A 34 17.12 -5.31 -9.18
C LEU A 34 17.20 -4.29 -10.33
N PHE A 35 17.45 -3.02 -10.01
CA PHE A 35 17.52 -1.92 -10.97
C PHE A 35 18.87 -1.78 -11.69
N ASP A 36 19.95 -2.35 -11.13
CA ASP A 36 21.32 -2.27 -11.70
C ASP A 36 21.80 -3.57 -12.31
N ASN A 37 20.94 -4.55 -12.44
CA ASN A 37 21.30 -5.83 -13.02
C ASN A 37 21.74 -5.67 -14.48
N ALA A 38 22.72 -6.45 -14.91
CA ALA A 38 23.23 -6.44 -16.29
C ALA A 38 22.12 -6.67 -17.32
N LEU A 39 21.10 -7.47 -16.99
CA LEU A 39 19.93 -7.72 -17.84
C LEU A 39 19.11 -6.44 -18.04
N VAL A 40 18.88 -5.67 -16.97
CA VAL A 40 18.12 -4.41 -17.04
C VAL A 40 18.85 -3.39 -17.89
N LYS A 41 20.17 -3.25 -17.72
CA LYS A 41 21.00 -2.35 -18.53
C LYS A 41 21.01 -2.75 -20.02
N LYS A 42 20.96 -4.05 -20.33
CA LYS A 42 20.91 -4.56 -21.70
C LYS A 42 19.56 -4.33 -22.37
N VAL A 43 18.46 -4.54 -21.63
CA VAL A 43 17.09 -4.39 -22.15
C VAL A 43 16.67 -2.92 -22.27
N PHE A 44 17.09 -2.08 -21.32
CA PHE A 44 16.77 -0.65 -21.27
C PHE A 44 17.94 0.23 -21.70
N SER A 45 18.66 -0.15 -22.78
CA SER A 45 19.70 0.69 -23.38
C SER A 45 19.11 1.79 -24.24
N GLY A 46 19.69 3.01 -24.22
CA GLY A 46 19.27 4.14 -25.03
C GLY A 46 18.21 5.06 -24.37
N ALA A 47 17.23 5.54 -25.14
CA ALA A 47 16.25 6.56 -24.71
C ALA A 47 15.36 6.11 -23.54
N LEU A 48 15.23 4.80 -23.28
CA LEU A 48 14.41 4.25 -22.20
C LEU A 48 15.17 4.10 -20.87
N ALA A 49 16.47 4.32 -20.85
CA ALA A 49 17.31 4.18 -19.64
C ALA A 49 16.80 5.01 -18.44
N PRO A 50 16.38 6.29 -18.57
CA PRO A 50 15.91 7.06 -17.42
C PRO A 50 14.57 6.58 -16.87
N PHE A 51 13.77 5.86 -17.67
CA PHE A 51 12.48 5.32 -17.25
C PHE A 51 12.53 3.86 -16.79
N ALA A 52 13.69 3.20 -16.87
CA ALA A 52 13.86 1.78 -16.55
C ALA A 52 13.31 1.43 -15.15
N ASN A 53 13.67 2.20 -14.13
CA ASN A 53 13.20 1.98 -12.76
C ASN A 53 11.67 2.06 -12.65
N THR A 54 11.07 3.06 -13.29
CA THR A 54 9.62 3.26 -13.29
C THR A 54 8.89 2.11 -13.99
N ILE A 55 9.42 1.66 -15.12
CA ILE A 55 8.84 0.57 -15.90
C ILE A 55 8.92 -0.75 -15.11
N ILE A 56 10.06 -1.03 -14.47
CA ILE A 56 10.23 -2.25 -13.65
C ILE A 56 9.24 -2.25 -12.49
N ILE A 57 9.13 -1.14 -11.75
CA ILE A 57 8.19 -1.01 -10.64
C ILE A 57 6.74 -1.17 -11.14
N LEU A 58 6.41 -0.60 -12.29
CA LEU A 58 5.08 -0.72 -12.88
C LEU A 58 4.77 -2.17 -13.26
N ILE A 59 5.70 -2.89 -13.87
CA ILE A 59 5.55 -4.31 -14.21
C ILE A 59 5.31 -5.13 -12.94
N ILE A 60 6.15 -4.96 -11.90
CA ILE A 60 5.99 -5.68 -10.63
C ILE A 60 4.63 -5.37 -10.00
N THR A 61 4.23 -4.10 -9.98
CA THR A 61 2.93 -3.68 -9.44
C THR A 61 1.77 -4.33 -10.20
N LEU A 62 1.84 -4.40 -11.53
CA LEU A 62 0.82 -5.06 -12.35
C LEU A 62 0.77 -6.57 -12.08
N ILE A 63 1.91 -7.24 -12.00
CA ILE A 63 1.98 -8.67 -11.69
C ILE A 63 1.34 -8.94 -10.33
N MET A 64 1.72 -8.18 -9.29
CA MET A 64 1.17 -8.37 -7.94
C MET A 64 -0.32 -8.03 -7.88
N LYS A 65 -0.75 -7.02 -8.62
CA LYS A 65 -2.18 -6.68 -8.76
C LYS A 65 -2.96 -7.81 -9.41
N PHE A 66 -2.44 -8.43 -10.49
CA PHE A 66 -3.12 -9.55 -11.14
C PHE A 66 -3.14 -10.79 -10.26
N LEU A 67 -2.06 -11.09 -9.54
CA LEU A 67 -2.01 -12.19 -8.57
C LEU A 67 -3.04 -11.99 -7.44
N LEU A 68 -3.14 -10.77 -6.91
CA LEU A 68 -4.13 -10.44 -5.89
C LEU A 68 -5.55 -10.55 -6.43
N ASP A 69 -5.81 -10.06 -7.64
CA ASP A 69 -7.12 -10.19 -8.29
C ASP A 69 -7.51 -11.65 -8.53
N TRP A 70 -6.54 -12.47 -8.94
CA TRP A 70 -6.76 -13.91 -9.10
C TRP A 70 -7.08 -14.58 -7.77
N TYR A 71 -6.30 -14.30 -6.71
CA TYR A 71 -6.58 -14.82 -5.37
C TYR A 71 -7.98 -14.40 -4.87
N MET A 72 -8.35 -13.14 -5.05
CA MET A 72 -9.66 -12.61 -4.62
C MET A 72 -10.84 -13.24 -5.35
N ASN A 73 -10.62 -13.91 -6.47
CA ASN A 73 -11.63 -14.70 -7.20
C ASN A 73 -11.65 -16.19 -6.79
N THR A 74 -10.82 -16.61 -5.84
CA THR A 74 -10.87 -17.97 -5.25
C THR A 74 -11.90 -18.04 -4.13
N LYS A 75 -12.26 -19.26 -3.72
CA LYS A 75 -13.16 -19.50 -2.58
C LYS A 75 -12.65 -18.80 -1.30
N SER A 76 -11.35 -18.88 -1.04
CA SER A 76 -10.70 -18.21 0.10
C SER A 76 -10.81 -16.68 0.01
N GLY A 77 -10.64 -16.09 -1.19
CA GLY A 77 -10.80 -14.66 -1.40
C GLY A 77 -12.24 -14.17 -1.19
N TYR A 78 -13.24 -14.95 -1.61
CA TYR A 78 -14.65 -14.64 -1.32
C TYR A 78 -14.95 -14.69 0.17
N LEU A 79 -14.45 -15.70 0.88
CA LEU A 79 -14.60 -15.80 2.34
C LEU A 79 -13.92 -14.63 3.05
N LEU A 80 -12.75 -14.20 2.60
CA LEU A 80 -12.04 -13.06 3.16
C LEU A 80 -12.85 -11.75 3.03
N ARG A 81 -13.51 -11.54 1.88
CA ARG A 81 -14.43 -10.41 1.69
C ARG A 81 -15.65 -10.52 2.59
N ALA A 82 -16.24 -11.70 2.67
CA ALA A 82 -17.42 -11.95 3.50
C ALA A 82 -17.13 -11.70 4.99
N VAL A 83 -15.96 -12.11 5.51
CA VAL A 83 -15.51 -11.79 6.88
C VAL A 83 -15.36 -10.28 7.07
N GLY A 84 -14.86 -9.56 6.06
CA GLY A 84 -14.73 -8.10 6.11
C GLY A 84 -16.07 -7.35 6.13
N ASP A 85 -17.08 -7.90 5.45
CA ASP A 85 -18.42 -7.30 5.39
C ASP A 85 -19.26 -7.64 6.62
N ASN A 86 -19.29 -8.92 7.02
CA ASN A 86 -20.05 -9.39 8.19
C ASN A 86 -19.48 -10.71 8.74
N GLU A 87 -18.77 -10.64 9.86
CA GLU A 87 -18.17 -11.79 10.53
C GLU A 87 -19.21 -12.84 10.98
N THR A 88 -20.42 -12.39 11.36
CA THR A 88 -21.46 -13.26 11.90
C THR A 88 -22.00 -14.21 10.84
N ILE A 89 -22.14 -13.76 9.59
CA ILE A 89 -22.59 -14.59 8.48
C ILE A 89 -21.60 -15.73 8.22
N VAL A 90 -20.30 -15.46 8.27
CA VAL A 90 -19.28 -16.46 7.98
C VAL A 90 -19.22 -17.52 9.09
N THR A 91 -19.35 -17.09 10.35
CA THR A 91 -19.40 -18.03 11.49
C THR A 91 -20.67 -18.89 11.48
N SER A 92 -21.81 -18.36 11.05
CA SER A 92 -23.06 -19.16 10.92
C SER A 92 -22.98 -20.21 9.79
N MET A 93 -22.06 -20.03 8.82
CA MET A 93 -21.75 -21.02 7.78
C MET A 93 -20.77 -22.10 8.26
N GLY A 94 -20.38 -22.12 9.54
CA GLY A 94 -19.47 -23.11 10.12
C GLY A 94 -18.00 -22.88 9.77
N VAL A 95 -17.64 -21.70 9.21
CA VAL A 95 -16.26 -21.39 8.85
C VAL A 95 -15.59 -20.59 9.95
N ASP A 96 -14.37 -20.99 10.33
CA ASP A 96 -13.58 -20.26 11.33
C ASP A 96 -13.04 -18.95 10.76
N LYS A 97 -13.60 -17.83 11.24
CA LYS A 97 -13.17 -16.48 10.88
C LYS A 97 -11.70 -16.20 11.24
N GLY A 98 -11.16 -16.85 12.28
CA GLY A 98 -9.78 -16.66 12.72
C GLY A 98 -8.79 -17.13 11.66
N VAL A 99 -8.99 -18.30 11.10
CA VAL A 99 -8.15 -18.85 10.03
C VAL A 99 -8.16 -17.95 8.79
N ILE A 100 -9.35 -17.47 8.41
CA ILE A 100 -9.48 -16.58 7.23
C ILE A 100 -8.74 -15.25 7.46
N LYS A 101 -8.87 -14.66 8.66
CA LYS A 101 -8.12 -13.44 9.03
C LYS A 101 -6.61 -13.65 8.99
N ILE A 102 -6.12 -14.79 9.49
CA ILE A 102 -4.68 -15.12 9.46
C ILE A 102 -4.18 -15.21 8.01
N ILE A 103 -4.91 -15.89 7.12
CA ILE A 103 -4.53 -15.97 5.70
C ILE A 103 -4.51 -14.58 5.07
N GLY A 104 -5.53 -13.76 5.31
CA GLY A 104 -5.57 -12.38 4.79
C GLY A 104 -4.41 -11.53 5.29
N LEU A 105 -4.07 -11.61 6.57
CA LEU A 105 -2.94 -10.91 7.16
C LEU A 105 -1.59 -11.41 6.61
N ALA A 106 -1.44 -12.71 6.40
CA ALA A 106 -0.22 -13.29 5.81
C ALA A 106 0.02 -12.75 4.39
N ILE A 107 -1.01 -12.73 3.55
CA ILE A 107 -0.94 -12.17 2.19
C ILE A 107 -0.62 -10.68 2.23
N ALA A 108 -1.31 -9.92 3.09
CA ALA A 108 -1.08 -8.48 3.24
C ALA A 108 0.36 -8.19 3.68
N ASN A 109 0.88 -8.88 4.69
CA ASN A 109 2.26 -8.73 5.16
C ASN A 109 3.28 -9.15 4.09
N GLY A 110 3.01 -10.19 3.31
CA GLY A 110 3.85 -10.59 2.17
C GLY A 110 3.96 -9.47 1.13
N LEU A 111 2.85 -8.82 0.76
CA LEU A 111 2.83 -7.69 -0.16
C LEU A 111 3.56 -6.47 0.39
N VAL A 112 3.39 -6.17 1.68
CA VAL A 112 4.07 -5.06 2.36
C VAL A 112 5.58 -5.30 2.39
N THR A 113 6.02 -6.51 2.73
CA THR A 113 7.44 -6.88 2.75
C THR A 113 8.07 -6.73 1.37
N LEU A 114 7.42 -7.24 0.33
CA LEU A 114 7.87 -7.11 -1.05
C LEU A 114 7.99 -5.63 -1.46
N SER A 115 6.99 -4.81 -1.13
CA SER A 115 7.02 -3.37 -1.37
C SER A 115 8.17 -2.69 -0.64
N GLY A 116 8.41 -3.04 0.62
CA GLY A 116 9.53 -2.51 1.41
C GLY A 116 10.89 -2.88 0.83
N CYS A 117 11.06 -4.12 0.36
CA CYS A 117 12.29 -4.57 -0.30
C CYS A 117 12.57 -3.80 -1.60
N ILE A 118 11.55 -3.57 -2.43
CA ILE A 118 11.70 -2.81 -3.68
C ILE A 118 12.02 -1.35 -3.37
N PHE A 119 11.34 -0.77 -2.37
CA PHE A 119 11.55 0.61 -1.97
C PHE A 119 12.97 0.85 -1.41
N ALA A 120 13.48 -0.04 -0.55
CA ALA A 120 14.83 0.03 -0.03
C ALA A 120 15.90 -0.08 -1.15
N GLN A 121 15.69 -0.96 -2.13
CA GLN A 121 16.59 -1.08 -3.29
C GLN A 121 16.55 0.17 -4.18
N GLN A 122 15.39 0.79 -4.36
CA GLN A 122 15.26 2.03 -5.14
C GLN A 122 15.95 3.21 -4.46
N GLN A 123 15.80 3.31 -3.14
CA GLN A 123 16.42 4.39 -2.33
C GLN A 123 17.90 4.17 -2.05
N ARG A 124 18.43 2.95 -2.28
CA ARG A 124 19.80 2.56 -1.98
C ARG A 124 20.16 2.57 -0.50
N TYR A 125 19.20 2.66 0.38
CA TYR A 125 19.37 2.52 1.83
C TYR A 125 18.12 1.93 2.47
N PHE A 126 18.32 1.28 3.60
CA PHE A 126 17.26 0.81 4.47
C PHE A 126 17.28 1.62 5.77
N ASP A 127 16.14 2.10 6.20
CA ASP A 127 15.95 2.72 7.50
C ASP A 127 14.77 2.05 8.20
N ILE A 128 14.96 1.69 9.46
CA ILE A 128 13.97 0.95 10.24
C ILE A 128 12.68 1.77 10.47
N SER A 129 12.76 3.10 10.38
CA SER A 129 11.64 4.02 10.54
C SER A 129 10.87 4.30 9.24
N MET A 130 11.33 3.79 8.08
CA MET A 130 10.66 4.02 6.78
C MET A 130 9.18 3.62 6.76
N GLY A 131 8.82 2.62 7.57
CA GLY A 131 7.44 2.14 7.70
C GLY A 131 6.54 3.06 8.51
N THR A 132 7.09 3.96 9.35
CA THR A 132 6.30 4.83 10.19
C THR A 132 5.54 5.86 9.36
N GLY A 133 4.23 5.92 9.52
CA GLY A 133 3.35 6.82 8.76
C GLY A 133 2.86 6.27 7.42
N THR A 134 3.44 5.20 6.88
CA THR A 134 2.97 4.59 5.62
C THR A 134 1.55 4.05 5.74
N MET A 135 1.11 3.65 6.94
CA MET A 135 -0.26 3.22 7.21
C MET A 135 -1.27 4.33 6.91
N VAL A 136 -0.97 5.58 7.31
CA VAL A 136 -1.85 6.74 7.04
C VAL A 136 -1.92 7.02 5.54
N ILE A 137 -0.77 6.97 4.85
CA ILE A 137 -0.67 7.14 3.40
C ILE A 137 -1.47 6.04 2.68
N GLY A 138 -1.34 4.79 3.14
CA GLY A 138 -2.08 3.65 2.61
C GLY A 138 -3.58 3.83 2.75
N LEU A 139 -4.07 4.17 3.94
CA LEU A 139 -5.49 4.43 4.19
C LEU A 139 -6.02 5.59 3.34
N ALA A 140 -5.27 6.69 3.25
CA ALA A 140 -5.63 7.83 2.41
C ALA A 140 -5.77 7.39 0.94
N SER A 141 -4.80 6.65 0.42
CA SER A 141 -4.81 6.14 -0.96
C SER A 141 -6.02 5.23 -1.23
N VAL A 142 -6.35 4.33 -0.31
CA VAL A 142 -7.53 3.44 -0.43
C VAL A 142 -8.82 4.25 -0.44
N ILE A 143 -8.99 5.19 0.49
CA ILE A 143 -10.20 6.02 0.59
C ILE A 143 -10.36 6.90 -0.65
N ILE A 144 -9.27 7.52 -1.14
CA ILE A 144 -9.28 8.30 -2.39
C ILE A 144 -9.72 7.41 -3.56
N GLY A 145 -9.09 6.26 -3.72
CA GLY A 145 -9.38 5.35 -4.83
C GLY A 145 -10.83 4.88 -4.84
N ILE A 146 -11.32 4.42 -3.70
CA ILE A 146 -12.71 3.96 -3.58
C ILE A 146 -13.70 5.13 -3.77
N SER A 147 -13.39 6.31 -3.23
CA SER A 147 -14.30 7.47 -3.33
C SER A 147 -14.39 8.03 -4.75
N LEU A 148 -13.28 8.08 -5.47
CA LEU A 148 -13.23 8.57 -6.85
C LEU A 148 -13.94 7.61 -7.83
N LEU A 149 -13.70 6.30 -7.66
CA LEU A 149 -14.18 5.29 -8.60
C LEU A 149 -15.46 4.58 -8.17
N LYS A 150 -16.11 5.05 -7.11
CA LYS A 150 -17.36 4.48 -6.59
C LYS A 150 -18.50 4.43 -7.62
N LYS A 151 -18.50 5.34 -8.59
CA LYS A 151 -19.52 5.38 -9.65
C LYS A 151 -19.23 4.41 -10.80
N VAL A 152 -18.02 3.87 -10.88
CA VAL A 152 -17.60 3.01 -11.99
C VAL A 152 -17.65 1.56 -11.51
N THR A 153 -18.76 0.89 -11.78
CA THR A 153 -19.03 -0.50 -11.37
C THR A 153 -18.13 -1.54 -12.05
N PHE A 154 -17.49 -1.18 -13.15
CA PHE A 154 -16.64 -2.08 -13.94
C PHE A 154 -15.21 -2.21 -13.36
N ILE A 155 -14.76 -1.31 -12.50
CA ILE A 155 -13.39 -1.27 -11.97
C ILE A 155 -13.32 -2.07 -10.67
N ARG A 156 -12.38 -3.03 -10.60
CA ARG A 156 -12.12 -3.80 -9.38
C ARG A 156 -11.55 -2.91 -8.28
N VAL A 157 -11.85 -3.23 -7.04
CA VAL A 157 -11.38 -2.47 -5.85
C VAL A 157 -9.86 -2.36 -5.82
N THR A 158 -9.14 -3.42 -6.21
CA THR A 158 -7.67 -3.43 -6.31
C THR A 158 -7.13 -2.38 -7.29
N THR A 159 -7.77 -2.24 -8.45
CA THR A 159 -7.42 -1.19 -9.43
C THR A 159 -7.71 0.21 -8.88
N SER A 160 -8.82 0.36 -8.15
CA SER A 160 -9.19 1.64 -7.52
C SER A 160 -8.13 2.08 -6.50
N VAL A 161 -7.58 1.15 -5.73
CA VAL A 161 -6.51 1.44 -4.76
C VAL A 161 -5.22 1.89 -5.46
N VAL A 162 -4.83 1.23 -6.55
CA VAL A 162 -3.64 1.63 -7.34
C VAL A 162 -3.83 3.05 -7.91
N ILE A 163 -4.98 3.34 -8.51
CA ILE A 163 -5.28 4.68 -9.03
C ILE A 163 -5.31 5.71 -7.88
N GLY A 164 -5.90 5.36 -6.74
CA GLY A 164 -5.92 6.21 -5.55
C GLY A 164 -4.52 6.57 -5.04
N SER A 165 -3.59 5.62 -5.06
CA SER A 165 -2.20 5.88 -4.65
C SER A 165 -1.47 6.81 -5.62
N ILE A 166 -1.74 6.69 -6.92
CA ILE A 166 -1.18 7.61 -7.94
C ILE A 166 -1.74 9.02 -7.73
N VAL A 167 -3.06 9.16 -7.56
CA VAL A 167 -3.70 10.45 -7.33
C VAL A 167 -3.18 11.10 -6.04
N TYR A 168 -3.06 10.34 -4.95
CA TYR A 168 -2.47 10.81 -3.71
C TYR A 168 -1.07 11.37 -3.92
N LYS A 169 -0.18 10.62 -4.58
CA LYS A 169 1.19 11.03 -4.88
C LYS A 169 1.24 12.25 -5.80
N ALA A 170 0.33 12.35 -6.77
CA ALA A 170 0.20 13.52 -7.63
C ALA A 170 -0.19 14.78 -6.82
N CYS A 171 -1.16 14.67 -5.90
CA CYS A 171 -1.54 15.77 -5.02
C CYS A 171 -0.35 16.24 -4.15
N VAL A 172 0.40 15.30 -3.57
CA VAL A 172 1.60 15.61 -2.78
C VAL A 172 2.67 16.30 -3.66
N ALA A 173 2.90 15.82 -4.87
CA ALA A 173 3.87 16.40 -5.79
C ALA A 173 3.48 17.83 -6.20
N ILE A 174 2.19 18.11 -6.41
CA ILE A 174 1.68 19.47 -6.69
C ILE A 174 1.90 20.38 -5.48
N ALA A 175 1.61 19.90 -4.25
CA ALA A 175 1.82 20.68 -3.04
C ALA A 175 3.30 21.12 -2.86
N ILE A 176 4.23 20.19 -3.13
CA ILE A 176 5.68 20.48 -3.09
C ILE A 176 6.05 21.52 -4.16
N ARG A 177 5.50 21.41 -5.38
CA ARG A 177 5.76 22.38 -6.46
C ARG A 177 5.21 23.79 -6.16
N LEU A 178 4.17 23.90 -5.35
CA LEU A 178 3.63 25.16 -4.85
C LEU A 178 4.49 25.82 -3.76
N GLY A 179 5.67 25.27 -3.46
CA GLY A 179 6.64 25.86 -2.54
C GLY A 179 6.52 25.36 -1.10
N MET A 180 5.75 24.30 -0.84
CA MET A 180 5.69 23.73 0.52
C MET A 180 6.96 22.92 0.81
N PRO A 181 7.63 23.14 1.97
CA PRO A 181 8.83 22.40 2.33
C PRO A 181 8.51 20.92 2.57
N SER A 182 9.48 20.06 2.28
CA SER A 182 9.34 18.60 2.45
C SER A 182 9.13 18.16 3.91
N SER A 183 9.47 19.02 4.89
CA SER A 183 9.16 18.80 6.30
C SER A 183 7.67 18.73 6.58
N ASP A 184 6.86 19.44 5.80
CA ASP A 184 5.41 19.58 6.00
C ASP A 184 4.58 18.51 5.28
N LEU A 185 5.25 17.51 4.68
CA LEU A 185 4.58 16.37 4.02
C LEU A 185 3.61 15.63 4.94
N LYS A 186 3.93 15.51 6.22
CA LYS A 186 3.05 14.88 7.22
C LYS A 186 1.78 15.71 7.44
N LEU A 187 1.90 17.02 7.46
CA LEU A 187 0.77 17.95 7.59
C LEU A 187 -0.10 17.89 6.34
N ILE A 188 0.51 17.93 5.15
CA ILE A 188 -0.20 17.81 3.87
C ILE A 188 -1.00 16.51 3.83
N THR A 189 -0.40 15.38 4.22
CA THR A 189 -1.09 14.09 4.26
C THR A 189 -2.28 14.10 5.20
N ALA A 190 -2.13 14.69 6.38
CA ALA A 190 -3.20 14.79 7.39
C ALA A 190 -4.36 15.67 6.89
N VAL A 191 -4.06 16.83 6.31
CA VAL A 191 -5.07 17.74 5.75
C VAL A 191 -5.78 17.10 4.56
N LEU A 192 -5.04 16.47 3.65
CA LEU A 192 -5.61 15.77 2.50
C LEU A 192 -6.56 14.65 2.94
N PHE A 193 -6.14 13.87 3.95
CA PHE A 193 -6.97 12.81 4.52
C PHE A 193 -8.25 13.36 5.15
N LEU A 194 -8.14 14.47 5.91
CA LEU A 194 -9.29 15.12 6.53
C LEU A 194 -10.27 15.65 5.48
N VAL A 195 -9.78 16.35 4.47
CA VAL A 195 -10.62 16.87 3.38
C VAL A 195 -11.39 15.75 2.67
N ILE A 196 -10.72 14.64 2.36
CA ILE A 196 -11.34 13.50 1.68
C ILE A 196 -12.39 12.84 2.58
N LEU A 197 -12.10 12.71 3.87
CA LEU A 197 -13.01 12.13 4.84
C LEU A 197 -14.30 12.98 4.97
N VAL A 198 -14.15 14.30 5.07
CA VAL A 198 -15.28 15.25 5.14
C VAL A 198 -16.12 15.20 3.85
N LEU A 199 -15.47 15.26 2.69
CA LEU A 199 -16.17 15.16 1.40
C LEU A 199 -16.85 13.79 1.20
N GLY A 200 -16.29 12.73 1.76
CA GLY A 200 -16.88 11.38 1.76
C GLY A 200 -18.11 11.28 2.68
N MET A 201 -18.10 11.97 3.81
CA MET A 201 -19.22 12.01 4.76
C MET A 201 -20.43 12.81 4.24
N ASP A 202 -20.20 13.97 3.62
CA ASP A 202 -21.27 14.80 3.08
C ASP A 202 -22.06 14.10 1.97
N ARG A 203 -21.38 13.29 1.17
CA ARG A 203 -22.04 12.46 0.15
C ARG A 203 -22.92 11.35 0.75
N LYS A 204 -22.60 10.85 1.95
CA LYS A 204 -23.42 9.83 2.65
C LYS A 204 -24.69 10.44 3.28
N LYS A 205 -24.61 11.68 3.80
CA LYS A 205 -25.77 12.40 4.34
C LYS A 205 -26.79 12.74 3.24
N ARG A 206 -26.36 13.22 2.08
CA ARG A 206 -27.25 13.53 0.95
C ARG A 206 -28.03 12.33 0.40
N LYS A 207 -27.47 11.09 0.52
CA LYS A 207 -28.18 9.87 0.09
C LYS A 207 -29.18 9.32 1.11
N LYS A 208 -29.18 9.78 2.37
CA LYS A 208 -30.18 9.39 3.39
C LYS A 208 -31.40 10.32 3.43
N VAL A 209 -31.33 11.46 2.77
CA VAL A 209 -32.36 12.49 2.76
C VAL A 209 -33.12 12.52 1.41
N ALA A 210 -32.66 11.77 0.41
CA ALA A 210 -33.36 11.51 -0.85
C ALA A 210 -33.82 10.04 -0.93
#